data_6cb87edd0d2b13413037e60bbeb236c9
#
_entry.id   6cb87edd0d2b13413037e60bbeb236c9
#
_cell.length_a   1.000
_cell.length_b   1.000
_cell.length_c   1.000
_cell.angle_alpha   90.00
_cell.angle_beta   90.00
_cell.angle_gamma   90.00
#
_symmetry.space_group_name_H-M   'P 1'
#
loop_
_entity.id
_entity.type
_entity.pdbx_description
1 polymer ?
#
loop_
_entity_poly.entity_id
_entity_poly.type
_entity_poly.pdbx_seq_one_letter_code
_entity_poly.pdbx_strand_id
1 'polypeptide(L)'
;MKIELNNNKVFYNNGSSTQEIHPFWLRERANGEKFLDKKTQQRLFDPTTLNIEIGIKKAQIKNQILEIDFNDGVNSKLDINSITKEFSKIDDVINSIEKIKWDSGLKEIKNFKFKNDLFESKESYEILTTFYKYGFVIIKNVPTENNYLVKFANSIGSVRRTNFGEHFDVKSKPNPNDLAHTSLPLAPHTDNPYRNPVPCIQLLHCIKSNVSGGLS
;
A
#
# COMPACT_ATOMS: atom_id res chain seq x y z
N MET A 1 0.46 -11.68 -19.94
CA MET A 1 1.63 -11.79 -19.06
C MET A 1 2.10 -13.21 -19.02
N LYS A 2 3.38 -13.48 -19.23
CA LYS A 2 3.93 -14.85 -19.30
C LYS A 2 5.38 -14.91 -18.86
N ILE A 3 5.81 -16.11 -18.44
CA ILE A 3 7.21 -16.43 -18.18
C ILE A 3 7.78 -17.13 -19.41
N GLU A 4 8.92 -16.68 -19.86
CA GLU A 4 9.63 -17.18 -21.05
C GLU A 4 11.04 -17.63 -20.68
N LEU A 5 11.56 -18.60 -21.45
CA LEU A 5 12.94 -19.08 -21.31
C LEU A 5 13.72 -18.76 -22.58
N ASN A 6 14.94 -18.26 -22.39
CA ASN A 6 15.91 -18.08 -23.45
C ASN A 6 17.31 -18.34 -22.91
N ASN A 7 18.05 -19.31 -23.46
CA ASN A 7 19.42 -19.67 -23.07
C ASN A 7 19.62 -19.82 -21.55
N ASN A 8 18.77 -20.59 -20.88
CA ASN A 8 18.73 -20.78 -19.44
C ASN A 8 18.49 -19.51 -18.62
N LYS A 9 18.04 -18.44 -19.24
CA LYS A 9 17.55 -17.23 -18.57
C LYS A 9 16.03 -17.24 -18.51
N VAL A 10 15.50 -16.71 -17.45
CA VAL A 10 14.05 -16.61 -17.21
C VAL A 10 13.61 -15.16 -17.40
N PHE A 11 12.58 -14.94 -18.17
CA PHE A 11 12.06 -13.61 -18.47
C PHE A 11 10.59 -13.51 -18.10
N TYR A 12 10.22 -12.35 -17.57
CA TYR A 12 8.83 -11.94 -17.41
C TYR A 12 8.45 -10.99 -18.55
N ASN A 13 7.39 -11.33 -19.26
CA ASN A 13 6.85 -10.53 -20.35
C ASN A 13 5.44 -10.07 -19.98
N ASN A 14 5.23 -8.76 -19.84
CA ASN A 14 3.94 -8.16 -19.51
C ASN A 14 3.10 -7.77 -20.74
N GLY A 15 3.60 -8.02 -21.95
CA GLY A 15 3.00 -7.64 -23.22
C GLY A 15 3.56 -6.34 -23.80
N SER A 16 4.08 -5.45 -22.98
CA SER A 16 4.70 -4.17 -23.41
C SER A 16 6.21 -4.17 -23.24
N SER A 17 6.73 -4.95 -22.31
CA SER A 17 8.15 -5.08 -22.03
C SER A 17 8.51 -6.49 -21.59
N THR A 18 9.78 -6.83 -21.74
CA THR A 18 10.35 -8.10 -21.27
C THR A 18 11.50 -7.78 -20.31
N GLN A 19 11.44 -8.36 -19.12
CA GLN A 19 12.43 -8.17 -18.05
C GLN A 19 13.05 -9.52 -17.68
N GLU A 20 14.37 -9.61 -17.60
CA GLU A 20 15.06 -10.78 -17.06
C GLU A 20 14.79 -10.90 -15.55
N ILE A 21 14.44 -12.10 -15.12
CA ILE A 21 14.32 -12.43 -13.70
C ILE A 21 15.67 -12.91 -13.19
N HIS A 22 16.25 -12.19 -12.25
CA HIS A 22 17.58 -12.51 -11.73
C HIS A 22 17.60 -13.91 -11.09
N PRO A 23 18.61 -14.77 -11.36
CA PRO A 23 18.70 -16.10 -10.78
C PRO A 23 18.66 -16.13 -9.25
N PHE A 24 19.26 -15.14 -8.59
CA PHE A 24 19.22 -14.98 -7.14
C PHE A 24 17.79 -14.89 -6.63
N TRP A 25 16.93 -14.08 -7.28
CA TRP A 25 15.52 -13.95 -6.93
C TRP A 25 14.75 -15.28 -7.03
N LEU A 26 15.04 -16.06 -8.08
CA LEU A 26 14.43 -17.39 -8.26
C LEU A 26 14.97 -18.39 -7.23
N ARG A 27 16.27 -18.35 -6.92
CA ARG A 27 16.89 -19.24 -5.95
C ARG A 27 16.42 -18.99 -4.52
N GLU A 28 16.23 -17.72 -4.17
CA GLU A 28 15.64 -17.32 -2.90
C GLU A 28 14.25 -17.92 -2.69
N ARG A 29 13.51 -18.18 -3.77
CA ARG A 29 12.15 -18.76 -3.78
C ARG A 29 12.13 -20.28 -3.91
N ALA A 30 13.27 -20.93 -3.79
CA ALA A 30 13.29 -22.40 -3.79
C ALA A 30 12.32 -22.96 -2.74
N ASN A 31 11.51 -23.95 -3.14
CA ASN A 31 10.34 -24.41 -2.40
C ASN A 31 10.39 -25.89 -1.99
N GLY A 32 11.53 -26.46 -1.79
CA GLY A 32 11.65 -27.80 -1.20
C GLY A 32 11.51 -27.79 0.32
N GLU A 33 11.26 -28.94 0.96
CA GLU A 33 11.14 -29.07 2.42
C GLU A 33 12.36 -28.56 3.18
N LYS A 34 13.52 -28.47 2.52
CA LYS A 34 14.75 -27.90 3.08
C LYS A 34 14.77 -26.36 3.05
N PHE A 35 13.89 -25.74 2.30
CA PHE A 35 13.94 -24.30 2.04
C PHE A 35 12.69 -23.54 2.52
N LEU A 36 11.55 -24.24 2.61
CA LEU A 36 10.28 -23.63 2.98
C LEU A 36 9.50 -24.55 3.92
N ASP A 37 9.12 -24.07 5.07
CA ASP A 37 8.22 -24.76 5.97
C ASP A 37 6.81 -24.77 5.37
N LYS A 38 6.22 -25.95 5.22
CA LYS A 38 4.91 -26.12 4.56
C LYS A 38 3.75 -25.52 5.35
N LYS A 39 3.86 -25.48 6.67
CA LYS A 39 2.77 -25.02 7.55
C LYS A 39 2.80 -23.52 7.73
N THR A 40 3.95 -22.97 8.02
CA THR A 40 4.12 -21.53 8.31
C THR A 40 4.42 -20.71 7.06
N GLN A 41 4.81 -21.37 5.96
CA GLN A 41 5.27 -20.73 4.71
C GLN A 41 6.49 -19.83 4.94
N GLN A 42 7.26 -20.12 5.99
CA GLN A 42 8.48 -19.39 6.31
C GLN A 42 9.69 -20.07 5.68
N ARG A 43 10.68 -19.28 5.30
CA ARG A 43 11.96 -19.78 4.79
C ARG A 43 12.75 -20.43 5.92
N LEU A 44 13.39 -21.55 5.60
CA LEU A 44 14.25 -22.34 6.51
C LEU A 44 15.74 -22.02 6.34
N PHE A 45 16.07 -20.98 5.57
CA PHE A 45 17.44 -20.51 5.39
C PHE A 45 17.50 -19.00 5.33
N ASP A 46 18.67 -18.43 5.60
CA ASP A 46 18.92 -17.00 5.47
C ASP A 46 19.30 -16.65 4.02
N PRO A 47 18.50 -15.90 3.28
CA PRO A 47 18.81 -15.52 1.90
C PRO A 47 20.11 -14.74 1.75
N THR A 48 20.58 -14.04 2.81
CA THR A 48 21.83 -13.29 2.75
C THR A 48 23.07 -14.18 2.66
N THR A 49 22.93 -15.48 2.96
CA THR A 49 24.00 -16.46 2.82
C THR A 49 24.16 -17.01 1.40
N LEU A 50 23.23 -16.71 0.50
CA LEU A 50 23.31 -17.11 -0.90
C LEU A 50 24.45 -16.35 -1.60
N ASN A 51 25.17 -17.06 -2.47
CA ASN A 51 26.14 -16.40 -3.33
C ASN A 51 25.43 -15.49 -4.35
N ILE A 52 25.88 -14.24 -4.48
CA ILE A 52 25.34 -13.30 -5.45
C ILE A 52 25.53 -13.77 -6.89
N GLU A 53 26.58 -14.57 -7.15
CA GLU A 53 26.92 -15.17 -8.45
C GLU A 53 26.09 -16.42 -8.77
N ILE A 54 24.98 -16.62 -8.06
CA ILE A 54 24.07 -17.74 -8.34
C ILE A 54 23.59 -17.68 -9.79
N GLY A 55 23.69 -18.81 -10.49
CA GLY A 55 23.28 -18.92 -11.90
C GLY A 55 22.39 -20.14 -12.13
N ILE A 56 21.75 -20.18 -13.28
CA ILE A 56 20.90 -21.27 -13.75
C ILE A 56 21.71 -22.17 -14.68
N LYS A 57 21.89 -23.44 -14.33
CA LYS A 57 22.51 -24.48 -15.19
C LYS A 57 21.50 -24.95 -16.25
N LYS A 58 20.25 -25.16 -15.82
CA LYS A 58 19.19 -25.64 -16.69
C LYS A 58 17.84 -25.11 -16.21
N ALA A 59 17.00 -24.75 -17.15
CA ALA A 59 15.62 -24.38 -16.86
C ALA A 59 14.70 -24.99 -17.93
N GLN A 60 13.50 -25.41 -17.52
CA GLN A 60 12.44 -25.85 -18.43
C GLN A 60 11.07 -25.54 -17.86
N ILE A 61 10.11 -25.35 -18.74
CA ILE A 61 8.70 -25.13 -18.36
C ILE A 61 7.91 -26.37 -18.74
N LYS A 62 7.21 -26.96 -17.77
CA LYS A 62 6.28 -28.07 -17.95
C LYS A 62 5.01 -27.85 -17.12
N ASN A 63 3.85 -27.90 -17.75
CA ASN A 63 2.54 -27.83 -17.05
C ASN A 63 2.44 -26.67 -16.06
N GLN A 64 2.82 -25.46 -16.49
CA GLN A 64 2.83 -24.24 -15.65
C GLN A 64 3.81 -24.29 -14.46
N ILE A 65 4.76 -25.21 -14.48
CA ILE A 65 5.84 -25.30 -13.50
C ILE A 65 7.16 -24.93 -14.19
N LEU A 66 7.88 -24.01 -13.61
CA LEU A 66 9.24 -23.67 -13.96
C LEU A 66 10.19 -24.56 -13.13
N GLU A 67 10.80 -25.53 -13.76
CA GLU A 67 11.81 -26.40 -13.16
C GLU A 67 13.19 -25.79 -13.41
N ILE A 68 13.98 -25.61 -12.36
CA ILE A 68 15.29 -24.95 -12.40
C ILE A 68 16.34 -25.78 -11.67
N ASP A 69 17.49 -25.96 -12.31
CA ASP A 69 18.70 -26.49 -11.69
C ASP A 69 19.70 -25.33 -11.54
N PHE A 70 20.03 -24.97 -10.31
CA PHE A 70 20.97 -23.90 -10.03
C PHE A 70 22.44 -24.40 -9.99
N ASN A 71 23.41 -23.48 -10.12
CA ASN A 71 24.82 -23.80 -10.08
C ASN A 71 25.33 -24.21 -8.68
N ASP A 72 24.59 -23.92 -7.63
CA ASP A 72 24.86 -24.37 -6.26
C ASP A 72 24.35 -25.79 -5.95
N GLY A 73 23.83 -26.48 -6.98
CA GLY A 73 23.31 -27.85 -6.86
C GLY A 73 21.86 -27.95 -6.37
N VAL A 74 21.20 -26.84 -6.16
CA VAL A 74 19.79 -26.83 -5.76
C VAL A 74 18.88 -26.93 -6.99
N ASN A 75 17.85 -27.78 -6.86
CA ASN A 75 16.77 -27.91 -7.84
C ASN A 75 15.49 -27.34 -7.24
N SER A 76 14.72 -26.65 -8.02
CA SER A 76 13.45 -26.06 -7.56
C SER A 76 12.37 -26.18 -8.64
N LYS A 77 11.10 -26.24 -8.19
CA LYS A 77 9.91 -26.27 -9.03
C LYS A 77 9.00 -25.11 -8.61
N LEU A 78 8.96 -24.08 -9.40
CA LEU A 78 8.22 -22.86 -9.10
C LEU A 78 6.96 -22.78 -9.95
N ASP A 79 5.82 -22.45 -9.35
CA ASP A 79 4.58 -22.21 -10.07
C ASP A 79 4.66 -20.90 -10.83
N ILE A 80 4.46 -20.96 -12.16
CA ILE A 80 4.52 -19.80 -13.04
C ILE A 80 3.45 -18.76 -12.68
N ASN A 81 2.27 -19.18 -12.26
CA ASN A 81 1.21 -18.24 -11.86
C ASN A 81 1.61 -17.43 -10.64
N SER A 82 2.28 -18.08 -9.67
CA SER A 82 2.80 -17.40 -8.48
C SER A 82 3.87 -16.37 -8.84
N ILE A 83 4.84 -16.74 -9.71
CA ILE A 83 5.85 -15.82 -10.21
C ILE A 83 5.20 -14.66 -10.95
N THR A 84 4.30 -14.93 -11.87
CA THR A 84 3.59 -13.92 -12.66
C THR A 84 2.84 -12.95 -11.75
N LYS A 85 2.16 -13.46 -10.72
CA LYS A 85 1.44 -12.64 -9.75
C LYS A 85 2.36 -11.71 -8.94
N GLU A 86 3.55 -12.17 -8.58
CA GLU A 86 4.53 -11.32 -7.88
C GLU A 86 5.08 -10.20 -8.77
N PHE A 87 5.25 -10.46 -10.07
CA PHE A 87 5.71 -9.45 -11.04
C PHE A 87 4.60 -8.52 -11.53
N SER A 88 3.36 -8.96 -11.54
CA SER A 88 2.18 -8.14 -11.90
C SER A 88 1.67 -7.31 -10.72
N LYS A 89 2.58 -6.79 -9.93
CA LYS A 89 2.31 -6.15 -8.63
C LYS A 89 1.24 -5.06 -8.64
N ILE A 90 0.61 -4.92 -7.46
CA ILE A 90 -0.25 -3.81 -7.01
C ILE A 90 0.32 -2.41 -7.33
N ASP A 91 1.65 -2.25 -7.39
CA ASP A 91 2.31 -1.01 -7.82
C ASP A 91 1.85 -0.54 -9.21
N ASP A 92 1.56 -1.47 -10.13
CA ASP A 92 1.04 -1.12 -11.45
C ASP A 92 -0.40 -0.61 -11.37
N VAL A 93 -1.22 -1.16 -10.47
CA VAL A 93 -2.60 -0.68 -10.27
C VAL A 93 -2.59 0.71 -9.65
N ILE A 94 -1.77 0.93 -8.64
CA ILE A 94 -1.64 2.24 -7.97
C ILE A 94 -1.05 3.28 -8.92
N ASN A 95 0.00 2.92 -9.67
CA ASN A 95 0.64 3.81 -10.63
C ASN A 95 -0.23 4.05 -11.87
N SER A 96 -1.18 3.16 -12.19
CA SER A 96 -2.14 3.34 -13.29
C SER A 96 -3.29 4.29 -12.95
N ILE A 97 -3.49 4.63 -11.66
CA ILE A 97 -4.51 5.59 -11.26
C ILE A 97 -4.01 7.00 -11.58
N GLU A 98 -4.61 7.61 -12.59
CA GLU A 98 -4.33 9.00 -12.94
C GLU A 98 -4.72 9.93 -11.79
N LYS A 99 -3.76 10.75 -11.34
CA LYS A 99 -4.00 11.77 -10.32
C LYS A 99 -4.60 13.01 -10.96
N ILE A 100 -5.74 13.44 -10.45
CA ILE A 100 -6.42 14.66 -10.93
C ILE A 100 -5.94 15.84 -10.10
N LYS A 101 -5.29 16.79 -10.75
CA LYS A 101 -5.03 18.11 -10.18
C LYS A 101 -6.34 18.89 -10.17
N TRP A 102 -6.65 19.47 -9.03
CA TRP A 102 -7.86 20.25 -8.84
C TRP A 102 -7.58 21.60 -8.20
N ASP A 103 -8.51 22.53 -8.38
CA ASP A 103 -8.51 23.89 -7.82
C ASP A 103 -9.92 24.26 -7.35
N SER A 104 -10.20 25.52 -7.13
CA SER A 104 -11.51 26.05 -6.77
C SER A 104 -12.64 25.74 -7.77
N GLY A 105 -12.31 25.23 -8.95
CA GLY A 105 -13.27 24.74 -9.94
C GLY A 105 -13.83 23.36 -9.66
N LEU A 106 -13.26 22.60 -8.70
CA LEU A 106 -13.79 21.30 -8.29
C LEU A 106 -15.10 21.48 -7.54
N LYS A 107 -16.23 21.35 -8.25
CA LYS A 107 -17.56 21.55 -7.68
C LYS A 107 -18.12 20.33 -6.99
N GLU A 108 -17.80 19.15 -7.47
CA GLU A 108 -18.34 17.90 -6.95
C GLU A 108 -17.26 16.83 -6.86
N ILE A 109 -17.20 16.18 -5.71
CA ILE A 109 -16.48 14.93 -5.49
C ILE A 109 -17.44 13.90 -4.90
N LYS A 110 -17.29 12.65 -5.28
CA LYS A 110 -18.11 11.58 -4.73
C LYS A 110 -17.94 11.52 -3.21
N ASN A 111 -19.07 11.60 -2.51
CA ASN A 111 -19.12 11.40 -1.07
C ASN A 111 -19.56 9.97 -0.78
N PHE A 112 -18.97 9.37 0.24
CA PHE A 112 -19.33 8.04 0.72
C PHE A 112 -20.12 8.14 2.02
N LYS A 113 -21.01 7.18 2.27
CA LYS A 113 -21.73 7.10 3.52
C LYS A 113 -21.06 6.12 4.47
N PHE A 114 -20.92 6.50 5.71
CA PHE A 114 -20.40 5.60 6.74
C PHE A 114 -21.25 4.34 6.88
N LYS A 115 -20.57 3.20 7.05
CA LYS A 115 -21.08 1.88 7.42
C LYS A 115 -20.07 1.22 8.34
N ASN A 116 -20.50 0.37 9.27
CA ASN A 116 -19.59 -0.28 10.22
C ASN A 116 -18.52 -1.16 9.55
N ASP A 117 -18.86 -1.75 8.41
CA ASP A 117 -18.01 -2.64 7.59
C ASP A 117 -17.44 -1.96 6.33
N LEU A 118 -17.36 -0.63 6.34
CA LEU A 118 -17.05 0.15 5.14
C LEU A 118 -15.76 -0.32 4.45
N PHE A 119 -14.70 -0.57 5.21
CA PHE A 119 -13.40 -1.00 4.67
C PHE A 119 -13.27 -2.51 4.43
N GLU A 120 -14.25 -3.32 4.86
CA GLU A 120 -14.38 -4.74 4.53
C GLU A 120 -15.25 -4.97 3.28
N SER A 121 -15.96 -3.93 2.82
CA SER A 121 -16.87 -3.97 1.70
C SER A 121 -16.19 -3.71 0.35
N LYS A 122 -16.86 -4.04 -0.76
CA LYS A 122 -16.39 -3.69 -2.10
C LYS A 122 -16.26 -2.17 -2.33
N GLU A 123 -16.98 -1.38 -1.56
CA GLU A 123 -16.94 0.10 -1.62
C GLU A 123 -15.57 0.66 -1.15
N SER A 124 -14.81 -0.11 -0.35
CA SER A 124 -13.47 0.26 0.09
C SER A 124 -12.52 0.54 -1.08
N TYR A 125 -12.58 -0.28 -2.12
CA TYR A 125 -11.75 -0.08 -3.32
C TYR A 125 -12.05 1.27 -3.98
N GLU A 126 -13.32 1.65 -4.07
CA GLU A 126 -13.73 2.92 -4.66
C GLU A 126 -13.32 4.12 -3.79
N ILE A 127 -13.43 3.98 -2.47
CA ILE A 127 -12.96 5.00 -1.51
C ILE A 127 -11.46 5.24 -1.67
N LEU A 128 -10.67 4.16 -1.67
CA LEU A 128 -9.22 4.24 -1.80
C LEU A 128 -8.79 4.78 -3.17
N THR A 129 -9.47 4.35 -4.24
CA THR A 129 -9.23 4.87 -5.59
C THR A 129 -9.53 6.36 -5.68
N THR A 130 -10.64 6.81 -5.07
CA THR A 130 -11.01 8.23 -5.03
C THR A 130 -9.98 9.05 -4.25
N PHE A 131 -9.55 8.53 -3.08
CA PHE A 131 -8.49 9.16 -2.30
C PHE A 131 -7.18 9.27 -3.10
N TYR A 132 -6.77 8.20 -3.77
CA TYR A 132 -5.54 8.20 -4.59
C TYR A 132 -5.61 9.20 -5.75
N LYS A 133 -6.79 9.32 -6.36
CA LYS A 133 -7.06 10.18 -7.52
C LYS A 133 -7.05 11.67 -7.18
N TYR A 134 -7.68 12.04 -6.06
CA TYR A 134 -7.89 13.44 -5.68
C TYR A 134 -7.05 13.90 -4.48
N GLY A 135 -6.39 12.99 -3.76
CA GLY A 135 -5.64 13.27 -2.54
C GLY A 135 -6.51 13.40 -1.29
N PHE A 136 -7.83 13.32 -1.42
CA PHE A 136 -8.78 13.34 -0.31
C PHE A 136 -10.08 12.59 -0.64
N VAL A 137 -10.85 12.27 0.38
CA VAL A 137 -12.18 11.67 0.27
C VAL A 137 -13.05 12.14 1.43
N ILE A 138 -14.34 12.24 1.19
CA ILE A 138 -15.32 12.66 2.19
C ILE A 138 -16.24 11.48 2.54
N ILE A 139 -16.29 11.14 3.83
CA ILE A 139 -17.19 10.11 4.37
C ILE A 139 -18.20 10.80 5.29
N LYS A 140 -19.47 10.74 4.90
CA LYS A 140 -20.57 11.37 5.63
C LYS A 140 -21.19 10.42 6.65
N ASN A 141 -21.87 10.99 7.65
CA ASN A 141 -22.62 10.28 8.68
C ASN A 141 -21.76 9.37 9.57
N VAL A 142 -20.50 9.70 9.74
CA VAL A 142 -19.68 9.07 10.78
C VAL A 142 -20.25 9.45 12.14
N PRO A 143 -20.47 8.50 13.09
CA PRO A 143 -20.95 8.82 14.43
C PRO A 143 -20.09 9.87 15.14
N THR A 144 -20.72 10.86 15.78
CA THR A 144 -20.04 12.00 16.42
C THR A 144 -19.69 11.75 17.89
N GLU A 145 -19.66 10.50 18.31
CA GLU A 145 -19.26 10.09 19.65
C GLU A 145 -17.76 10.38 19.90
N ASN A 146 -17.42 10.66 21.14
CA ASN A 146 -16.04 10.84 21.54
C ASN A 146 -15.20 9.59 21.19
N ASN A 147 -14.00 9.80 20.69
CA ASN A 147 -13.05 8.77 20.29
C ASN A 147 -13.51 7.87 19.10
N TYR A 148 -14.64 8.18 18.47
CA TYR A 148 -15.07 7.41 17.30
C TYR A 148 -14.06 7.48 16.16
N LEU A 149 -13.35 8.60 16.02
CA LEU A 149 -12.29 8.77 15.04
C LEU A 149 -11.21 7.70 15.16
N VAL A 150 -10.78 7.36 16.38
CA VAL A 150 -9.77 6.32 16.61
C VAL A 150 -10.31 4.92 16.21
N LYS A 151 -11.57 4.65 16.58
CA LYS A 151 -12.24 3.40 16.16
C LYS A 151 -12.31 3.29 14.64
N PHE A 152 -12.71 4.36 13.99
CA PHE A 152 -12.78 4.43 12.52
C PHE A 152 -11.40 4.27 11.89
N ALA A 153 -10.38 4.97 12.38
CA ALA A 153 -9.01 4.86 11.89
C ALA A 153 -8.47 3.42 11.99
N ASN A 154 -8.74 2.73 13.11
CA ASN A 154 -8.32 1.34 13.31
C ASN A 154 -9.05 0.33 12.40
N SER A 155 -10.18 0.68 11.78
CA SER A 155 -10.80 -0.15 10.75
C SER A 155 -10.09 -0.08 9.39
N ILE A 156 -9.24 0.94 9.21
CA ILE A 156 -8.40 1.09 8.01
C ILE A 156 -7.01 0.49 8.25
N GLY A 157 -6.44 0.75 9.40
CA GLY A 157 -5.10 0.31 9.78
C GLY A 157 -4.65 0.87 11.12
N SER A 158 -3.44 0.55 11.54
CA SER A 158 -2.90 1.01 12.81
C SER A 158 -2.69 2.52 12.84
N VAL A 159 -3.21 3.17 13.88
CA VAL A 159 -3.01 4.61 14.09
C VAL A 159 -1.56 4.90 14.47
N ARG A 160 -0.94 5.83 13.76
CA ARG A 160 0.42 6.27 14.07
C ARG A 160 0.41 7.28 15.20
N ARG A 161 1.06 6.93 16.30
CA ARG A 161 1.27 7.85 17.41
C ARG A 161 2.35 8.89 17.09
N THR A 162 2.06 10.16 17.38
CA THR A 162 2.99 11.28 17.25
C THR A 162 3.28 11.90 18.61
N ASN A 163 4.09 12.97 18.66
CA ASN A 163 4.26 13.78 19.89
C ASN A 163 2.97 14.49 20.34
N PHE A 164 1.97 14.60 19.46
CA PHE A 164 0.63 15.10 19.78
C PHE A 164 -0.32 14.00 20.26
N GLY A 165 0.15 12.74 20.34
CA GLY A 165 -0.66 11.57 20.65
C GLY A 165 -1.13 10.84 19.39
N GLU A 166 -2.13 9.99 19.54
CA GLU A 166 -2.81 9.27 18.46
C GLU A 166 -3.87 10.14 17.79
N HIS A 167 -4.51 11.01 18.58
CA HIS A 167 -5.49 11.99 18.14
C HIS A 167 -5.46 13.20 19.06
N PHE A 168 -6.01 14.30 18.60
CA PHE A 168 -6.19 15.51 19.39
C PHE A 168 -7.39 16.31 18.87
N ASP A 169 -7.97 17.15 19.75
CA ASP A 169 -9.08 18.02 19.39
C ASP A 169 -8.58 19.30 18.74
N VAL A 170 -9.16 19.65 17.60
CA VAL A 170 -8.99 20.97 16.97
C VAL A 170 -10.16 21.83 17.38
N LYS A 171 -9.91 22.78 18.29
CA LYS A 171 -10.91 23.73 18.80
C LYS A 171 -10.26 25.01 19.24
N SER A 172 -10.97 26.15 19.17
CA SER A 172 -10.49 27.42 19.68
C SER A 172 -10.29 27.33 21.18
N LYS A 173 -9.18 27.87 21.68
CA LYS A 173 -8.81 27.90 23.11
C LYS A 173 -8.49 29.33 23.56
N PRO A 174 -8.77 29.69 24.81
CA PRO A 174 -8.18 30.88 25.41
C PRO A 174 -6.65 30.71 25.44
N ASN A 175 -5.91 31.76 25.08
CA ASN A 175 -4.44 31.79 25.07
C ASN A 175 -3.84 30.62 24.25
N PRO A 176 -4.15 30.52 22.94
CA PRO A 176 -3.67 29.43 22.09
C PRO A 176 -2.15 29.55 21.88
N ASN A 177 -1.47 28.44 21.89
CA ASN A 177 -0.05 28.30 21.55
C ASN A 177 0.20 27.81 20.13
N ASP A 178 -0.88 27.60 19.37
CA ASP A 178 -0.86 27.11 18.00
C ASP A 178 -2.01 27.76 17.22
N LEU A 179 -1.78 28.11 15.94
CA LEU A 179 -2.80 28.70 15.07
C LEU A 179 -4.01 27.78 14.86
N ALA A 180 -3.82 26.46 14.91
CA ALA A 180 -4.90 25.49 14.84
C ALA A 180 -5.92 25.62 15.99
N HIS A 181 -5.57 26.32 17.08
CA HIS A 181 -6.45 26.61 18.21
C HIS A 181 -6.99 28.03 18.22
N THR A 182 -6.90 28.72 17.11
CA THR A 182 -7.42 30.09 16.91
C THR A 182 -8.61 30.07 15.95
N SER A 183 -9.24 31.24 15.78
CA SER A 183 -10.23 31.50 14.71
C SER A 183 -9.60 32.06 13.44
N LEU A 184 -8.26 32.14 13.37
CA LEU A 184 -7.56 32.65 12.20
C LEU A 184 -7.50 31.58 11.10
N PRO A 185 -7.52 31.99 9.83
CA PRO A 185 -7.37 31.07 8.73
C PRO A 185 -5.96 30.49 8.69
N LEU A 186 -5.84 29.21 8.35
CA LEU A 186 -4.58 28.55 8.05
C LEU A 186 -4.37 28.51 6.54
N ALA A 187 -3.19 28.89 6.08
CA ALA A 187 -2.81 28.70 4.69
C ALA A 187 -2.71 27.18 4.36
N PRO A 188 -2.89 26.78 3.10
CA PRO A 188 -2.64 25.40 2.69
C PRO A 188 -1.27 24.93 3.14
N HIS A 189 -1.22 23.78 3.80
CA HIS A 189 0.01 23.24 4.40
C HIS A 189 -0.06 21.71 4.47
N THR A 190 1.07 21.11 4.79
CA THR A 190 1.17 19.69 5.16
C THR A 190 1.59 19.58 6.61
N ASP A 191 0.94 18.68 7.35
CA ASP A 191 1.27 18.45 8.74
C ASP A 191 2.57 17.66 8.89
N ASN A 192 3.38 18.09 9.87
CA ASN A 192 4.61 17.41 10.28
C ASN A 192 5.60 17.09 9.12
N PRO A 193 5.90 18.00 8.20
CA PRO A 193 6.78 17.72 7.06
C PRO A 193 8.23 17.44 7.48
N TYR A 194 8.61 17.81 8.70
CA TYR A 194 9.94 17.60 9.30
C TYR A 194 10.16 16.17 9.82
N ARG A 195 9.15 15.29 9.74
CA ARG A 195 9.28 13.91 10.21
C ARG A 195 9.79 12.99 9.09
N ASN A 196 10.57 12.00 9.50
CA ASN A 196 11.01 10.92 8.60
C ASN A 196 10.69 9.54 9.23
N PRO A 197 9.80 8.73 8.62
CA PRO A 197 8.91 9.09 7.51
C PRO A 197 7.80 10.05 7.95
N VAL A 198 7.31 10.87 7.02
CA VAL A 198 6.16 11.75 7.27
C VAL A 198 4.91 10.94 7.62
N PRO A 199 3.95 11.48 8.39
CA PRO A 199 2.62 10.90 8.55
C PRO A 199 1.95 10.80 7.17
N CYS A 200 1.30 9.65 6.89
CA CYS A 200 0.77 9.40 5.55
C CYS A 200 -0.61 10.04 5.36
N ILE A 201 -1.62 9.54 6.07
CA ILE A 201 -3.03 9.94 5.92
C ILE A 201 -3.48 10.63 7.19
N GLN A 202 -4.09 11.79 7.04
CA GLN A 202 -4.74 12.51 8.12
C GLN A 202 -6.26 12.30 8.04
N LEU A 203 -6.87 12.06 9.19
CA LEU A 203 -8.30 11.97 9.34
C LEU A 203 -8.81 13.19 10.12
N LEU A 204 -9.72 13.95 9.53
CA LEU A 204 -10.42 15.05 10.18
C LEU A 204 -11.88 14.65 10.41
N HIS A 205 -12.33 14.69 11.67
CA HIS A 205 -13.68 14.31 12.05
C HIS A 205 -14.42 15.53 12.60
N CYS A 206 -15.42 16.00 11.87
CA CYS A 206 -16.29 17.09 12.33
C CYS A 206 -17.32 16.56 13.33
N ILE A 207 -17.07 16.76 14.62
CA ILE A 207 -17.99 16.37 15.69
C ILE A 207 -19.09 17.43 15.83
N LYS A 208 -18.74 18.73 15.73
CA LYS A 208 -19.68 19.84 15.90
C LYS A 208 -19.23 21.03 15.07
N SER A 209 -20.17 21.63 14.34
CA SER A 209 -19.97 22.89 13.63
C SER A 209 -21.17 23.78 13.90
N ASN A 210 -21.00 24.81 14.74
CA ASN A 210 -22.07 25.73 15.17
C ASN A 210 -21.90 27.13 14.61
N VAL A 211 -20.95 27.34 13.71
CA VAL A 211 -20.64 28.65 13.15
C VAL A 211 -20.67 28.61 11.64
N SER A 212 -20.96 29.74 11.01
CA SER A 212 -20.76 29.91 9.58
C SER A 212 -19.27 30.15 9.30
N GLY A 213 -18.71 29.45 8.33
CA GLY A 213 -17.28 29.49 8.00
C GLY A 213 -16.62 28.11 8.10
N GLY A 214 -15.29 28.09 8.16
CA GLY A 214 -14.55 26.83 8.19
C GLY A 214 -14.60 26.06 6.87
N LEU A 215 -14.66 26.78 5.76
CA LEU A 215 -14.54 26.20 4.43
C LEU A 215 -13.10 25.72 4.22
N SER A 216 -12.99 24.51 3.67
CA SER A 216 -11.72 23.88 3.32
C SER A 216 -11.63 23.68 1.81
#